data_1fca8ab5d74293800f5c2099404a452f
#
_entry.id   1fca8ab5d74293800f5c2099404a452f
#
_cell.length_a   1.000
_cell.length_b   1.000
_cell.length_c   1.000
_cell.angle_alpha   90.00
_cell.angle_beta   90.00
_cell.angle_gamma   90.00
#
_symmetry.space_group_name_H-M   'P 1'
#
loop_
_entity.id
_entity.type
_entity.pdbx_description
1 polymer ?
#
loop_
_entity_poly.entity_id
_entity_poly.type
_entity_poly.pdbx_seq_one_letter_code
_entity_poly.pdbx_strand_id
1 'polypeptide(L)'
;MRRILNLSLFALVATVLILGLLWAFRGQALRLFGISLDTGAAAETALLVPDGYRADVFASDLAMPRFMAVSEEGILFVADPGAGRVVALPDLDGDGRADETVVVGEGYDAAHSLAFESDGSLLVAGSGTLFRLTLDADLREVAREAVLTYPRAGQHSTRTVAVAPDESLLISVGSSCNACWEDDERRATILSAPADGGSSRVLMRGLRNAVGVVVDPETGTPWATNNGRDMMGDDLPPETLYRVVDGADAGWPRCHAGDIPDPDLGDEPDPVSGAVGCEGVAMPAATFGAHMAPLGIAFWQDHAVIAFHGSWNRSTKSGYEVRWLPWDDGPSGPSEVLAGGFLNETSGDASGRPAGVVVGADGALYVSDDKGGFIYRIDSSG
;
A
#
# COMPACT_ATOMS: atom_id res chain seq x y z
N MET A 1 26.70 -58.79 0.10
CA MET A 1 26.29 -57.42 0.49
C MET A 1 26.31 -56.40 -0.65
N ARG A 2 27.33 -56.26 -1.52
CA ARG A 2 27.34 -55.25 -2.64
C ARG A 2 26.22 -55.42 -3.67
N ARG A 3 25.72 -56.63 -3.99
CA ARG A 3 24.63 -56.81 -4.98
C ARG A 3 23.25 -56.37 -4.45
N ILE A 4 22.98 -56.46 -3.16
CA ILE A 4 21.71 -56.06 -2.57
C ILE A 4 21.63 -54.54 -2.47
N LEU A 5 22.77 -53.90 -2.17
CA LEU A 5 22.84 -52.42 -2.08
C LEU A 5 22.56 -51.72 -3.44
N ASN A 6 23.07 -52.36 -4.54
CA ASN A 6 22.86 -51.82 -5.89
C ASN A 6 21.40 -51.98 -6.38
N LEU A 7 20.70 -53.06 -5.99
CA LEU A 7 19.28 -53.22 -6.33
C LEU A 7 18.40 -52.17 -5.59
N SER A 8 18.70 -51.93 -4.33
CA SER A 8 17.93 -50.93 -3.55
C SER A 8 18.13 -49.52 -4.05
N LEU A 9 19.34 -49.15 -4.47
CA LEU A 9 19.64 -47.84 -5.05
C LEU A 9 18.97 -47.66 -6.43
N PHE A 10 18.96 -48.71 -7.25
CA PHE A 10 18.31 -48.69 -8.57
C PHE A 10 16.80 -48.56 -8.44
N ALA A 11 16.18 -49.24 -7.47
CA ALA A 11 14.76 -49.15 -7.18
C ALA A 11 14.38 -47.73 -6.71
N LEU A 12 15.18 -47.12 -5.83
CA LEU A 12 14.95 -45.75 -5.34
C LEU A 12 15.03 -44.69 -6.47
N VAL A 13 16.06 -44.78 -7.31
CA VAL A 13 16.23 -43.89 -8.46
C VAL A 13 15.10 -44.07 -9.48
N ALA A 14 14.68 -45.29 -9.75
CA ALA A 14 13.54 -45.56 -10.64
C ALA A 14 12.24 -45.00 -10.09
N THR A 15 12.01 -45.11 -8.77
CA THR A 15 10.81 -44.55 -8.12
C THR A 15 10.80 -43.01 -8.18
N VAL A 16 11.92 -42.36 -7.94
CA VAL A 16 12.04 -40.89 -8.03
C VAL A 16 11.82 -40.40 -9.46
N LEU A 17 12.38 -41.11 -10.46
CA LEU A 17 12.17 -40.79 -11.88
C LEU A 17 10.71 -40.99 -12.31
N ILE A 18 10.05 -42.05 -11.86
CA ILE A 18 8.63 -42.28 -12.15
C ILE A 18 7.75 -41.21 -11.49
N LEU A 19 8.00 -40.85 -10.24
CA LEU A 19 7.28 -39.79 -9.56
C LEU A 19 7.51 -38.43 -10.22
N GLY A 20 8.72 -38.13 -10.66
CA GLY A 20 9.06 -36.92 -11.43
C GLY A 20 8.35 -36.85 -12.78
N LEU A 21 8.30 -37.99 -13.51
CA LEU A 21 7.55 -38.08 -14.76
C LEU A 21 6.04 -37.96 -14.54
N LEU A 22 5.50 -38.62 -13.52
CA LEU A 22 4.08 -38.51 -13.17
C LEU A 22 3.73 -37.07 -12.77
N TRP A 23 4.64 -36.35 -12.10
CA TRP A 23 4.44 -34.94 -11.77
C TRP A 23 4.53 -34.05 -13.01
N ALA A 24 5.50 -34.26 -13.90
CA ALA A 24 5.69 -33.50 -15.14
C ALA A 24 4.55 -33.71 -16.17
N PHE A 25 3.96 -34.90 -16.21
CA PHE A 25 2.92 -35.23 -17.18
C PHE A 25 1.51 -35.34 -16.59
N ARG A 26 1.33 -34.99 -15.29
CA ARG A 26 0.03 -35.14 -14.62
C ARG A 26 -1.12 -34.40 -15.36
N GLY A 27 -0.85 -33.24 -15.96
CA GLY A 27 -1.86 -32.48 -16.72
C GLY A 27 -2.22 -33.15 -18.05
N GLN A 28 -1.26 -33.84 -18.73
CA GLN A 28 -1.53 -34.53 -19.98
C GLN A 28 -2.21 -35.91 -19.74
N ALA A 29 -1.81 -36.60 -18.70
CA ALA A 29 -2.43 -37.89 -18.34
C ALA A 29 -3.90 -37.71 -17.93
N LEU A 30 -4.24 -36.67 -17.18
CA LEU A 30 -5.61 -36.38 -16.77
C LEU A 30 -6.51 -35.96 -17.96
N ARG A 31 -5.98 -35.27 -18.97
CA ARG A 31 -6.70 -35.01 -20.22
C ARG A 31 -7.03 -36.23 -21.04
N LEU A 32 -6.15 -37.24 -21.02
CA LEU A 32 -6.38 -38.52 -21.68
C LEU A 32 -7.51 -39.37 -21.06
N PHE A 33 -7.82 -39.13 -19.78
CA PHE A 33 -8.93 -39.77 -19.07
C PHE A 33 -10.21 -38.93 -19.02
N GLY A 34 -10.27 -37.78 -19.76
CA GLY A 34 -11.42 -36.90 -19.78
C GLY A 34 -11.66 -36.14 -18.47
N ILE A 35 -10.65 -36.15 -17.57
CA ILE A 35 -10.67 -35.37 -16.35
C ILE A 35 -10.00 -34.03 -16.70
N SER A 36 -10.77 -33.04 -17.04
CA SER A 36 -10.32 -31.67 -16.91
C SER A 36 -10.21 -31.42 -15.41
N LEU A 37 -8.99 -31.29 -14.87
CA LEU A 37 -8.81 -30.42 -13.74
C LEU A 37 -9.12 -29.04 -14.30
N ASP A 38 -10.34 -28.63 -14.12
CA ASP A 38 -10.64 -27.23 -13.99
C ASP A 38 -9.79 -26.81 -12.75
N THR A 39 -8.56 -26.39 -12.99
CA THR A 39 -7.90 -25.46 -12.09
C THR A 39 -8.77 -24.26 -12.26
N GLY A 40 -9.84 -24.19 -11.45
CA GLY A 40 -10.76 -23.09 -11.47
C GLY A 40 -9.91 -21.85 -11.54
N ALA A 41 -10.02 -21.12 -12.64
CA ALA A 41 -9.68 -19.72 -12.64
C ALA A 41 -10.27 -19.24 -11.33
N ALA A 42 -9.41 -18.78 -10.40
CA ALA A 42 -9.85 -18.24 -9.13
C ALA A 42 -11.01 -17.34 -9.53
N ALA A 43 -12.22 -17.66 -9.08
CA ALA A 43 -13.41 -16.99 -9.56
C ALA A 43 -13.04 -15.52 -9.54
N GLU A 44 -13.00 -14.86 -10.70
CA GLU A 44 -12.68 -13.44 -10.80
C GLU A 44 -13.56 -12.81 -9.73
N THR A 45 -12.96 -12.40 -8.62
CA THR A 45 -13.70 -11.85 -7.50
C THR A 45 -14.13 -10.48 -7.99
N ALA A 46 -15.30 -10.44 -8.63
CA ALA A 46 -15.87 -9.22 -9.12
C ALA A 46 -16.06 -8.32 -7.89
N LEU A 47 -15.36 -7.19 -7.86
CA LEU A 47 -15.57 -6.20 -6.82
C LEU A 47 -17.00 -5.67 -6.95
N LEU A 48 -17.62 -5.41 -5.82
CA LEU A 48 -18.93 -4.77 -5.75
C LEU A 48 -18.72 -3.25 -5.85
N VAL A 49 -19.18 -2.65 -6.93
CA VAL A 49 -19.13 -1.20 -7.17
C VAL A 49 -20.53 -0.63 -7.37
N PRO A 50 -20.76 0.68 -7.16
CA PRO A 50 -22.05 1.32 -7.39
C PRO A 50 -22.51 1.24 -8.86
N ASP A 51 -23.82 1.38 -9.07
CA ASP A 51 -24.38 1.52 -10.41
C ASP A 51 -23.71 2.65 -11.19
N GLY A 52 -23.37 2.40 -12.46
CA GLY A 52 -22.65 3.35 -13.31
C GLY A 52 -21.12 3.20 -13.25
N TYR A 53 -20.60 2.26 -12.46
CA TYR A 53 -19.18 1.90 -12.42
C TYR A 53 -18.98 0.42 -12.77
N ARG A 54 -17.76 0.11 -13.21
CA ARG A 54 -17.31 -1.24 -13.51
C ARG A 54 -15.93 -1.45 -12.88
N ALA A 55 -15.70 -2.63 -12.35
CA ALA A 55 -14.41 -3.05 -11.83
C ALA A 55 -13.97 -4.33 -12.55
N ASP A 56 -12.83 -4.28 -13.23
CA ASP A 56 -12.20 -5.39 -13.92
C ASP A 56 -10.82 -5.68 -13.33
N VAL A 57 -10.32 -6.89 -13.52
CA VAL A 57 -8.93 -7.23 -13.19
C VAL A 57 -8.03 -6.67 -14.29
N PHE A 58 -7.15 -5.73 -13.92
CA PHE A 58 -6.13 -5.18 -14.80
C PHE A 58 -4.88 -6.07 -14.86
N ALA A 59 -4.42 -6.57 -13.70
CA ALA A 59 -3.29 -7.48 -13.61
C ALA A 59 -3.47 -8.48 -12.47
N SER A 60 -2.87 -9.66 -12.59
CA SER A 60 -2.89 -10.75 -11.60
C SER A 60 -1.48 -11.31 -11.36
N ASP A 61 -1.40 -12.29 -10.46
CA ASP A 61 -0.17 -13.04 -10.18
C ASP A 61 0.99 -12.21 -9.60
N LEU A 62 0.67 -11.06 -8.99
CA LEU A 62 1.60 -10.29 -8.19
C LEU A 62 1.71 -10.91 -6.79
N ALA A 63 2.88 -10.78 -6.14
CA ALA A 63 3.10 -11.46 -4.86
C ALA A 63 2.46 -10.70 -3.68
N MET A 64 2.60 -9.38 -3.66
CA MET A 64 2.03 -8.47 -2.66
C MET A 64 2.03 -7.05 -3.23
N PRO A 65 1.20 -6.72 -4.23
CA PRO A 65 1.21 -5.40 -4.83
C PRO A 65 0.80 -4.33 -3.81
N ARG A 66 1.65 -3.33 -3.65
CA ARG A 66 1.41 -2.24 -2.70
C ARG A 66 1.07 -0.96 -3.44
N PHE A 67 1.83 0.12 -3.27
CA PHE A 67 1.54 1.39 -3.91
C PHE A 67 2.02 1.41 -5.36
N MET A 68 1.40 2.26 -6.13
CA MET A 68 1.55 2.37 -7.56
C MET A 68 1.87 3.80 -7.96
N ALA A 69 2.50 3.97 -9.11
CA ALA A 69 2.69 5.25 -9.77
C ALA A 69 2.45 5.09 -11.28
N VAL A 70 2.04 6.15 -11.94
CA VAL A 70 1.81 6.18 -13.39
C VAL A 70 2.87 7.05 -14.03
N SER A 71 3.54 6.55 -15.08
CA SER A 71 4.51 7.32 -15.84
C SER A 71 3.83 8.35 -16.75
N GLU A 72 4.61 9.27 -17.34
CA GLU A 72 4.12 10.26 -18.30
C GLU A 72 3.47 9.59 -19.53
N GLU A 73 3.98 8.41 -19.93
CA GLU A 73 3.44 7.61 -21.02
C GLU A 73 2.18 6.81 -20.64
N GLY A 74 1.73 6.90 -19.38
CA GLY A 74 0.53 6.24 -18.89
C GLY A 74 0.73 4.80 -18.42
N ILE A 75 1.97 4.35 -18.27
CA ILE A 75 2.28 2.99 -17.81
C ILE A 75 2.18 2.92 -16.28
N LEU A 76 1.50 1.90 -15.77
CA LEU A 76 1.37 1.65 -14.34
C LEU A 76 2.59 0.91 -13.80
N PHE A 77 3.23 1.49 -12.78
CA PHE A 77 4.32 0.88 -12.02
C PHE A 77 3.82 0.46 -10.64
N VAL A 78 4.26 -0.70 -10.16
CA VAL A 78 3.79 -1.31 -8.92
C VAL A 78 4.96 -1.73 -8.04
N ALA A 79 4.95 -1.33 -6.78
CA ALA A 79 5.81 -1.91 -5.75
C ALA A 79 5.27 -3.29 -5.37
N ASP A 80 6.06 -4.35 -5.56
CA ASP A 80 5.73 -5.75 -5.25
C ASP A 80 6.72 -6.32 -4.22
N PRO A 81 6.67 -5.85 -2.94
CA PRO A 81 7.62 -6.26 -1.90
C PRO A 81 7.56 -7.75 -1.58
N GLY A 82 6.45 -8.43 -1.83
CA GLY A 82 6.34 -9.88 -1.66
C GLY A 82 7.31 -10.66 -2.54
N ALA A 83 7.65 -10.12 -3.72
CA ALA A 83 8.68 -10.64 -4.61
C ALA A 83 9.99 -9.83 -4.54
N GLY A 84 10.07 -8.79 -3.70
CA GLY A 84 11.27 -7.94 -3.55
C GLY A 84 11.59 -7.09 -4.77
N ARG A 85 10.57 -6.71 -5.57
CA ARG A 85 10.73 -6.07 -6.87
C ARG A 85 9.81 -4.87 -7.07
N VAL A 86 10.09 -4.10 -8.10
CA VAL A 86 9.19 -3.15 -8.75
C VAL A 86 8.88 -3.67 -10.15
N VAL A 87 7.65 -3.59 -10.58
CA VAL A 87 7.21 -4.01 -11.91
C VAL A 87 6.51 -2.87 -12.65
N ALA A 88 6.58 -2.87 -13.98
CA ALA A 88 5.75 -2.07 -14.85
C ALA A 88 4.73 -2.97 -15.56
N LEU A 89 3.53 -2.47 -15.76
CA LEU A 89 2.38 -3.17 -16.29
C LEU A 89 1.82 -2.37 -17.48
N PRO A 90 2.44 -2.46 -18.68
CA PRO A 90 1.93 -1.79 -19.86
C PRO A 90 0.64 -2.44 -20.37
N ASP A 91 -0.29 -1.60 -20.81
CA ASP A 91 -1.48 -1.95 -21.59
C ASP A 91 -1.24 -1.41 -23.01
N LEU A 92 -0.72 -2.26 -23.90
CA LEU A 92 -0.23 -1.86 -25.20
C LEU A 92 -1.34 -1.75 -26.27
N ASP A 93 -2.44 -2.48 -26.07
CA ASP A 93 -3.57 -2.51 -27.00
C ASP A 93 -4.78 -1.68 -26.51
N GLY A 94 -4.72 -1.17 -25.26
CA GLY A 94 -5.72 -0.28 -24.68
C GLY A 94 -7.01 -0.99 -24.29
N ASP A 95 -6.96 -2.30 -24.01
CA ASP A 95 -8.15 -3.08 -23.66
C ASP A 95 -8.50 -2.98 -22.16
N GLY A 96 -7.67 -2.29 -21.35
CA GLY A 96 -7.84 -2.12 -19.92
C GLY A 96 -7.27 -3.26 -19.09
N ARG A 97 -6.33 -4.01 -19.66
CA ARG A 97 -5.57 -5.10 -19.03
C ARG A 97 -4.10 -4.95 -19.33
N ALA A 98 -3.26 -5.34 -18.39
CA ALA A 98 -1.82 -5.37 -18.64
C ALA A 98 -1.47 -6.54 -19.58
N ASP A 99 -0.77 -6.24 -20.68
CA ASP A 99 -0.29 -7.25 -21.65
C ASP A 99 0.86 -8.07 -21.12
N GLU A 100 1.69 -7.45 -20.29
CA GLU A 100 2.87 -8.10 -19.72
C GLU A 100 3.23 -7.52 -18.35
N THR A 101 4.07 -8.25 -17.61
CA THR A 101 4.69 -7.79 -16.38
C THR A 101 6.19 -7.64 -16.61
N VAL A 102 6.65 -6.39 -16.72
CA VAL A 102 8.07 -6.06 -16.89
C VAL A 102 8.70 -5.88 -15.51
N VAL A 103 9.75 -6.64 -15.19
CA VAL A 103 10.53 -6.40 -13.97
C VAL A 103 11.42 -5.18 -14.19
N VAL A 104 11.10 -4.09 -13.49
CA VAL A 104 11.86 -2.83 -13.53
C VAL A 104 13.18 -3.00 -12.81
N GLY A 105 13.15 -3.49 -11.56
CA GLY A 105 14.32 -3.74 -10.74
C GLY A 105 13.98 -4.60 -9.52
N GLU A 106 15.02 -5.12 -8.87
CA GLU A 106 14.91 -6.04 -7.74
C GLU A 106 15.87 -5.66 -6.60
N GLY A 107 15.71 -6.35 -5.46
CA GLY A 107 16.62 -6.20 -4.31
C GLY A 107 16.38 -4.94 -3.49
N TYR A 108 15.18 -4.37 -3.56
CA TYR A 108 14.75 -3.31 -2.65
C TYR A 108 14.38 -3.90 -1.29
N ASP A 109 14.73 -3.16 -0.24
CA ASP A 109 14.36 -3.52 1.12
C ASP A 109 12.88 -3.15 1.36
N ALA A 110 11.99 -4.10 1.05
CA ALA A 110 10.54 -3.94 1.17
C ALA A 110 10.03 -2.65 0.49
N ALA A 111 10.26 -2.51 -0.84
CA ALA A 111 9.70 -1.40 -1.61
C ALA A 111 8.20 -1.29 -1.35
N HIS A 112 7.74 -0.12 -0.90
CA HIS A 112 6.35 0.08 -0.53
C HIS A 112 5.63 1.07 -1.44
N SER A 113 6.26 2.19 -1.77
CA SER A 113 5.67 3.21 -2.61
C SER A 113 6.61 3.72 -3.69
N LEU A 114 6.02 4.29 -4.71
CA LEU A 114 6.64 4.81 -5.90
C LEU A 114 6.14 6.23 -6.16
N ALA A 115 6.98 7.07 -6.76
CA ALA A 115 6.57 8.36 -7.31
C ALA A 115 7.49 8.70 -8.49
N PHE A 116 6.95 9.30 -9.54
CA PHE A 116 7.76 9.87 -10.61
C PHE A 116 8.13 11.31 -10.28
N GLU A 117 9.35 11.70 -10.62
CA GLU A 117 9.82 13.08 -10.63
C GLU A 117 9.55 13.71 -12.00
N SER A 118 9.62 15.03 -12.08
CA SER A 118 9.33 15.78 -13.33
C SER A 118 10.29 15.47 -14.48
N ASP A 119 11.48 14.91 -14.20
CA ASP A 119 12.47 14.51 -15.21
C ASP A 119 12.27 13.04 -15.68
N GLY A 120 11.23 12.34 -15.19
CA GLY A 120 10.94 10.94 -15.50
C GLY A 120 11.68 9.94 -14.63
N SER A 121 12.50 10.36 -13.67
CA SER A 121 13.12 9.47 -12.69
C SER A 121 12.08 8.84 -11.78
N LEU A 122 12.25 7.56 -11.42
CA LEU A 122 11.36 6.84 -10.55
C LEU A 122 11.93 6.76 -9.12
N LEU A 123 11.22 7.35 -8.17
CA LEU A 123 11.50 7.19 -6.75
C LEU A 123 10.90 5.88 -6.22
N VAL A 124 11.69 5.13 -5.46
CA VAL A 124 11.28 3.88 -4.79
C VAL A 124 11.56 3.99 -3.30
N ALA A 125 10.51 4.02 -2.49
CA ALA A 125 10.63 4.07 -1.05
C ALA A 125 10.68 2.65 -0.45
N GLY A 126 11.88 2.23 -0.03
CA GLY A 126 12.09 1.04 0.78
C GLY A 126 11.99 1.33 2.28
N SER A 127 12.14 0.33 3.14
CA SER A 127 11.95 0.50 4.60
C SER A 127 12.99 1.38 5.28
N GLY A 128 14.16 1.56 4.70
CA GLY A 128 15.26 2.37 5.27
C GLY A 128 15.91 3.36 4.32
N THR A 129 15.57 3.28 3.02
CA THR A 129 16.23 4.09 1.98
C THR A 129 15.23 4.47 0.90
N LEU A 130 15.26 5.72 0.49
CA LEU A 130 14.63 6.21 -0.74
C LEU A 130 15.66 6.11 -1.85
N PHE A 131 15.30 5.41 -2.91
CA PHE A 131 16.12 5.28 -4.11
C PHE A 131 15.51 6.11 -5.25
N ARG A 132 16.37 6.68 -6.08
CA ARG A 132 16.03 7.23 -7.39
C ARG A 132 16.57 6.33 -8.46
N LEU A 133 15.73 5.94 -9.42
CA LEU A 133 16.06 5.06 -10.51
C LEU A 133 16.05 5.84 -11.83
N THR A 134 17.04 5.54 -12.67
CA THR A 134 16.99 5.88 -14.11
C THR A 134 16.55 4.63 -14.85
N LEU A 135 15.55 4.76 -15.72
CA LEU A 135 15.01 3.68 -16.53
C LEU A 135 15.47 3.79 -17.99
N ASP A 136 15.59 2.67 -18.68
CA ASP A 136 15.76 2.61 -20.12
C ASP A 136 14.42 2.57 -20.87
N ALA A 137 14.49 2.49 -22.20
CA ALA A 137 13.30 2.41 -23.05
C ALA A 137 12.52 1.10 -22.90
N ASP A 138 13.12 0.06 -22.30
CA ASP A 138 12.48 -1.21 -22.00
C ASP A 138 11.94 -1.24 -20.55
N LEU A 139 11.81 -0.06 -19.91
CA LEU A 139 11.29 0.14 -18.54
C LEU A 139 12.16 -0.50 -17.46
N ARG A 140 13.45 -0.77 -17.74
CA ARG A 140 14.36 -1.43 -16.80
C ARG A 140 15.26 -0.43 -16.11
N GLU A 141 15.55 -0.69 -14.85
CA GLU A 141 16.54 0.06 -14.09
C GLU A 141 17.94 -0.07 -14.72
N VAL A 142 18.54 1.05 -15.12
CA VAL A 142 19.91 1.13 -15.60
C VAL A 142 20.84 1.82 -14.61
N ALA A 143 20.29 2.59 -13.69
CA ALA A 143 21.03 3.21 -12.59
C ALA A 143 20.14 3.37 -11.36
N ARG A 144 20.77 3.31 -10.18
CA ARG A 144 20.13 3.50 -8.86
C ARG A 144 21.05 4.33 -7.97
N GLU A 145 20.46 5.35 -7.36
CA GLU A 145 21.14 6.11 -6.30
C GLU A 145 20.30 6.13 -5.02
N ALA A 146 20.97 6.23 -3.87
CA ALA A 146 20.30 6.44 -2.59
C ALA A 146 20.17 7.95 -2.37
N VAL A 147 18.91 8.43 -2.39
CA VAL A 147 18.56 9.85 -2.22
C VAL A 147 18.54 10.26 -0.76
N LEU A 148 17.91 9.43 0.08
CA LEU A 148 17.71 9.71 1.50
C LEU A 148 17.69 8.42 2.31
N THR A 149 18.17 8.49 3.55
CA THR A 149 18.01 7.40 4.53
C THR A 149 17.19 7.87 5.73
N TYR A 150 16.36 6.97 6.25
CA TYR A 150 15.48 7.21 7.39
C TYR A 150 15.50 6.02 8.36
N PRO A 151 14.93 6.17 9.58
CA PRO A 151 14.93 5.09 10.57
C PRO A 151 14.36 3.81 10.01
N ARG A 152 15.18 2.77 10.01
CA ARG A 152 14.83 1.41 9.62
C ARG A 152 14.34 0.64 10.85
N ALA A 153 13.62 -0.45 10.64
CA ALA A 153 13.08 -1.30 11.70
C ALA A 153 11.98 -0.60 12.55
N GLY A 154 11.37 -1.35 13.42
CA GLY A 154 10.21 -0.93 14.20
C GLY A 154 8.93 -1.60 13.69
N GLN A 155 7.84 -1.33 14.36
CA GLN A 155 6.56 -1.99 14.10
C GLN A 155 5.94 -1.54 12.75
N HIS A 156 6.17 -0.26 12.39
CA HIS A 156 5.68 0.32 11.13
C HIS A 156 6.85 0.61 10.19
N SER A 157 7.09 -0.31 9.28
CA SER A 157 8.26 -0.28 8.38
C SER A 157 7.96 0.19 6.96
N THR A 158 6.70 0.38 6.60
CA THR A 158 6.30 0.94 5.30
C THR A 158 6.66 2.42 5.21
N ARG A 159 7.04 2.88 4.02
CA ARG A 159 7.40 4.26 3.72
C ARG A 159 6.70 4.69 2.45
N THR A 160 6.12 5.87 2.48
CA THR A 160 5.48 6.46 1.30
C THR A 160 6.22 7.73 0.91
N VAL A 161 6.48 7.89 -0.36
CA VAL A 161 7.03 9.11 -0.95
C VAL A 161 5.98 9.76 -1.83
N ALA A 162 5.88 11.08 -1.74
CA ALA A 162 5.16 11.93 -2.69
C ALA A 162 6.05 13.11 -3.08
N VAL A 163 5.87 13.63 -4.30
CA VAL A 163 6.58 14.80 -4.80
C VAL A 163 5.64 15.99 -4.71
N ALA A 164 6.08 17.05 -4.03
CA ALA A 164 5.33 18.28 -3.90
C ALA A 164 5.49 19.17 -5.15
N PRO A 165 4.63 20.20 -5.37
CA PRO A 165 4.72 21.07 -6.54
C PRO A 165 6.02 21.88 -6.66
N ASP A 166 6.74 22.07 -5.55
CA ASP A 166 8.07 22.68 -5.49
C ASP A 166 9.21 21.67 -5.65
N GLU A 167 8.88 20.44 -6.07
CA GLU A 167 9.78 19.29 -6.22
C GLU A 167 10.35 18.78 -4.90
N SER A 168 9.97 19.30 -3.75
CA SER A 168 10.37 18.72 -2.47
C SER A 168 9.72 17.36 -2.27
N LEU A 169 10.46 16.47 -1.59
CA LEU A 169 10.04 15.11 -1.29
C LEU A 169 9.32 15.08 0.05
N LEU A 170 8.14 14.49 0.11
CA LEU A 170 7.39 14.21 1.32
C LEU A 170 7.50 12.71 1.63
N ILE A 171 7.98 12.36 2.81
CA ILE A 171 8.21 10.96 3.17
C ILE A 171 7.50 10.64 4.50
N SER A 172 6.64 9.63 4.51
CA SER A 172 6.08 9.12 5.75
C SER A 172 7.05 8.19 6.47
N VAL A 173 7.17 8.34 7.77
CA VAL A 173 7.97 7.45 8.62
C VAL A 173 7.13 7.05 9.83
N GLY A 174 6.64 5.81 9.84
CA GLY A 174 5.81 5.30 10.93
C GLY A 174 6.59 5.10 12.23
N SER A 175 5.86 4.94 13.33
CA SER A 175 6.41 4.72 14.67
C SER A 175 7.12 3.37 14.80
N SER A 176 8.01 3.26 15.80
CA SER A 176 8.71 2.02 16.12
C SER A 176 7.84 1.03 16.91
N CYS A 177 6.75 1.51 17.52
CA CYS A 177 5.91 0.78 18.46
C CYS A 177 4.42 1.15 18.32
N ASN A 178 3.56 0.47 19.05
CA ASN A 178 2.13 0.78 19.13
C ASN A 178 1.85 2.12 19.83
N ALA A 179 2.46 2.33 21.00
CA ALA A 179 2.42 3.58 21.75
C ALA A 179 3.69 3.68 22.62
N CYS A 180 4.56 4.60 22.33
CA CYS A 180 5.78 4.91 23.07
C CYS A 180 6.32 6.29 22.65
N TRP A 181 7.17 6.88 23.49
CA TRP A 181 8.01 7.99 23.07
C TRP A 181 9.13 7.45 22.17
N GLU A 182 9.34 8.08 21.02
CA GLU A 182 10.36 7.67 20.05
C GLU A 182 11.72 8.23 20.41
N ASP A 183 12.78 7.41 20.25
CA ASP A 183 14.18 7.86 20.41
C ASP A 183 14.70 8.66 19.19
N ASP A 184 14.10 8.46 18.02
CA ASP A 184 14.45 9.16 16.78
C ASP A 184 13.26 10.06 16.38
N GLU A 185 13.47 11.37 16.39
CA GLU A 185 12.45 12.39 16.09
C GLU A 185 11.85 12.30 14.70
N ARG A 186 12.49 11.56 13.79
CA ARG A 186 11.98 11.34 12.43
C ARG A 186 10.88 10.27 12.36
N ARG A 187 10.58 9.57 13.46
CA ARG A 187 9.51 8.57 13.53
C ARG A 187 8.17 9.18 13.87
N ALA A 188 7.11 8.51 13.46
CA ALA A 188 5.73 8.99 13.60
C ALA A 188 5.52 10.38 12.97
N THR A 189 6.11 10.59 11.78
CA THR A 189 6.16 11.90 11.11
C THR A 189 5.95 11.82 9.62
N ILE A 190 5.65 12.97 9.04
CA ILE A 190 5.95 13.27 7.63
C ILE A 190 7.23 14.10 7.61
N LEU A 191 8.23 13.64 6.89
CA LEU A 191 9.46 14.38 6.61
C LEU A 191 9.31 15.16 5.30
N SER A 192 10.02 16.29 5.22
CA SER A 192 10.26 17.00 3.97
C SER A 192 11.76 17.00 3.69
N ALA A 193 12.15 16.75 2.43
CA ALA A 193 13.52 16.82 1.95
C ALA A 193 13.55 17.52 0.59
N PRO A 194 14.67 18.19 0.21
CA PRO A 194 14.82 18.71 -1.14
C PRO A 194 14.91 17.56 -2.16
N ALA A 195 14.64 17.86 -3.43
CA ALA A 195 14.65 16.87 -4.51
C ALA A 195 16.00 16.12 -4.61
N ASP A 196 17.12 16.78 -4.40
CA ASP A 196 18.47 16.17 -4.43
C ASP A 196 18.77 15.28 -3.20
N GLY A 197 17.83 15.14 -2.29
CA GLY A 197 17.92 14.27 -1.13
C GLY A 197 18.47 14.94 0.13
N GLY A 198 19.38 15.79 0.12
CA GLY A 198 19.95 16.55 1.22
C GLY A 198 19.58 16.14 2.65
N SER A 199 19.47 17.08 3.57
CA SER A 199 18.99 16.81 4.93
C SER A 199 17.45 16.93 5.00
N SER A 200 16.78 15.87 5.45
CA SER A 200 15.34 15.94 5.75
C SER A 200 15.08 16.71 7.05
N ARG A 201 13.90 17.33 7.13
CA ARG A 201 13.33 17.91 8.35
C ARG A 201 11.96 17.31 8.65
N VAL A 202 11.56 17.32 9.90
CA VAL A 202 10.20 16.97 10.29
C VAL A 202 9.26 18.08 9.81
N LEU A 203 8.29 17.71 8.96
CA LEU A 203 7.24 18.62 8.50
C LEU A 203 6.04 18.59 9.45
N MET A 204 5.52 17.39 9.77
CA MET A 204 4.44 17.18 10.72
C MET A 204 4.75 15.96 11.57
N ARG A 205 4.49 16.03 12.87
CA ARG A 205 4.76 14.94 13.83
C ARG A 205 3.47 14.37 14.44
N GLY A 206 3.61 13.35 15.27
CA GLY A 206 2.50 12.76 16.01
C GLY A 206 1.56 11.90 15.17
N LEU A 207 2.01 11.46 14.00
CA LEU A 207 1.29 10.57 13.08
C LEU A 207 1.80 9.13 13.28
N ARG A 208 1.12 8.35 14.13
CA ARG A 208 1.57 6.98 14.49
C ARG A 208 2.01 6.15 13.29
N ASN A 209 1.17 6.07 12.28
CA ASN A 209 1.47 5.33 11.05
C ASN A 209 0.72 5.96 9.88
N ALA A 210 1.24 7.08 9.37
CA ALA A 210 0.74 7.71 8.17
C ALA A 210 1.20 6.90 6.97
N VAL A 211 0.32 6.08 6.39
CA VAL A 211 0.69 5.20 5.28
C VAL A 211 0.43 5.85 3.93
N GLY A 212 -0.74 6.44 3.71
CA GLY A 212 -1.02 7.22 2.51
C GLY A 212 -0.53 8.65 2.65
N VAL A 213 0.27 9.11 1.70
CA VAL A 213 0.66 10.52 1.54
C VAL A 213 0.43 10.90 0.10
N VAL A 214 -0.31 11.96 -0.12
CA VAL A 214 -0.65 12.48 -1.46
C VAL A 214 -0.65 14.00 -1.45
N VAL A 215 -0.38 14.60 -2.59
CA VAL A 215 -0.53 16.04 -2.80
C VAL A 215 -1.77 16.26 -3.65
N ASP A 216 -2.66 17.12 -3.18
CA ASP A 216 -3.84 17.52 -3.93
C ASP A 216 -3.39 18.26 -5.20
N PRO A 217 -3.74 17.75 -6.39
CA PRO A 217 -3.24 18.31 -7.65
C PRO A 217 -3.80 19.70 -7.97
N GLU A 218 -4.93 20.09 -7.37
CA GLU A 218 -5.56 21.39 -7.62
C GLU A 218 -4.99 22.48 -6.70
N THR A 219 -4.74 22.13 -5.43
CA THR A 219 -4.32 23.09 -4.41
C THR A 219 -2.84 23.01 -4.04
N GLY A 220 -2.16 21.92 -4.40
CA GLY A 220 -0.79 21.62 -3.96
C GLY A 220 -0.70 21.26 -2.47
N THR A 221 -1.83 21.06 -1.80
CA THR A 221 -1.88 20.76 -0.37
C THR A 221 -1.56 19.29 -0.12
N PRO A 222 -0.61 18.94 0.77
CA PRO A 222 -0.35 17.56 1.12
C PRO A 222 -1.35 17.03 2.17
N TRP A 223 -1.73 15.76 1.99
CA TRP A 223 -2.66 15.04 2.84
C TRP A 223 -2.09 13.69 3.25
N ALA A 224 -2.46 13.22 4.45
CA ALA A 224 -2.00 11.94 4.97
C ALA A 224 -3.12 11.16 5.66
N THR A 225 -3.30 9.88 5.29
CA THR A 225 -4.05 8.91 6.09
C THR A 225 -3.21 8.49 7.29
N ASN A 226 -3.82 8.21 8.43
CA ASN A 226 -3.07 7.77 9.61
C ASN A 226 -3.82 6.68 10.36
N ASN A 227 -3.12 5.58 10.62
CA ASN A 227 -3.60 4.44 11.39
C ASN A 227 -3.40 4.70 12.88
N GLY A 228 -4.50 4.64 13.64
CA GLY A 228 -4.54 4.86 15.07
C GLY A 228 -3.86 3.76 15.91
N ARG A 229 -3.81 3.97 17.24
CA ARG A 229 -3.27 3.00 18.20
C ARG A 229 -4.12 1.74 18.25
N ASP A 230 -3.47 0.58 18.30
CA ASP A 230 -4.13 -0.71 18.58
C ASP A 230 -4.38 -0.92 20.07
N MET A 231 -5.25 -1.87 20.42
CA MET A 231 -5.53 -2.35 21.77
C MET A 231 -6.23 -1.33 22.68
N MET A 232 -7.06 -0.45 22.12
CA MET A 232 -7.96 0.43 22.88
C MET A 232 -9.44 -0.01 22.79
N GLY A 233 -9.69 -1.27 22.44
CA GLY A 233 -11.04 -1.83 22.20
C GLY A 233 -11.43 -1.75 20.72
N ASP A 234 -12.67 -2.14 20.42
CA ASP A 234 -13.14 -2.24 19.03
C ASP A 234 -13.39 -0.89 18.35
N ASP A 235 -13.73 0.13 19.12
CA ASP A 235 -14.26 1.38 18.59
C ASP A 235 -13.33 2.60 18.79
N LEU A 236 -12.12 2.39 19.37
CA LEU A 236 -11.15 3.45 19.64
C LEU A 236 -9.72 3.06 19.28
N PRO A 237 -8.90 4.06 18.92
CA PRO A 237 -9.30 5.38 18.41
C PRO A 237 -9.83 5.27 16.98
N PRO A 238 -10.56 6.26 16.46
CA PRO A 238 -10.90 6.30 15.06
C PRO A 238 -9.63 6.47 14.21
N GLU A 239 -9.67 5.97 12.98
CA GLU A 239 -8.68 6.26 11.96
C GLU A 239 -8.86 7.68 11.45
N THR A 240 -7.81 8.30 10.90
CA THR A 240 -7.82 9.73 10.62
C THR A 240 -7.24 10.09 9.25
N LEU A 241 -7.71 11.22 8.70
CA LEU A 241 -7.14 11.94 7.57
C LEU A 241 -6.70 13.33 8.04
N TYR A 242 -5.45 13.66 7.79
CA TYR A 242 -4.90 14.97 8.13
C TYR A 242 -4.49 15.78 6.89
N ARG A 243 -4.77 17.09 6.92
CA ARG A 243 -4.00 18.04 6.12
C ARG A 243 -2.61 18.12 6.74
N VAL A 244 -1.57 17.93 5.95
CA VAL A 244 -0.19 18.02 6.44
C VAL A 244 0.21 19.50 6.53
N VAL A 245 0.49 19.94 7.75
CA VAL A 245 0.80 21.36 8.04
C VAL A 245 2.17 21.43 8.72
N ASP A 246 3.02 22.34 8.24
CA ASP A 246 4.37 22.53 8.77
C ASP A 246 4.33 22.91 10.26
N GLY A 247 5.07 22.15 11.07
CA GLY A 247 5.17 22.32 12.51
C GLY A 247 3.98 21.79 13.32
N ALA A 248 2.95 21.22 12.67
CA ALA A 248 1.79 20.65 13.37
C ALA A 248 2.14 19.32 14.06
N ASP A 249 1.37 19.03 15.13
CA ASP A 249 1.44 17.81 15.92
C ASP A 249 0.07 17.10 15.92
N ALA A 250 -0.03 15.91 15.37
CA ALA A 250 -1.24 15.08 15.37
C ALA A 250 -1.47 14.33 16.70
N GLY A 251 -0.54 14.44 17.66
CA GLY A 251 -0.73 14.09 19.07
C GLY A 251 -0.17 12.74 19.51
N TRP A 252 0.03 11.76 18.63
CA TRP A 252 0.60 10.48 19.05
C TRP A 252 2.00 10.66 19.67
N PRO A 253 2.34 9.96 20.78
CA PRO A 253 1.60 8.87 21.42
C PRO A 253 0.62 9.32 22.51
N ARG A 254 0.59 10.57 22.95
CA ARG A 254 -0.17 11.07 24.11
C ARG A 254 -1.65 11.36 23.84
N CYS A 255 -2.00 11.57 22.57
CA CYS A 255 -3.34 11.91 22.13
C CYS A 255 -3.65 11.27 20.78
N HIS A 256 -4.92 10.92 20.56
CA HIS A 256 -5.42 10.31 19.34
C HIS A 256 -6.57 11.12 18.77
N ALA A 257 -6.64 11.19 17.44
CA ALA A 257 -7.73 11.84 16.69
C ALA A 257 -8.06 13.27 17.17
N GLY A 258 -7.07 13.96 17.75
CA GLY A 258 -7.18 15.35 18.17
C GLY A 258 -7.67 15.59 19.60
N ASP A 259 -8.47 14.67 20.18
CA ASP A 259 -9.14 14.93 21.46
C ASP A 259 -9.26 13.72 22.40
N ILE A 260 -8.69 12.56 22.04
CA ILE A 260 -8.74 11.34 22.84
C ILE A 260 -7.38 11.15 23.54
N PRO A 261 -7.25 11.44 24.85
CA PRO A 261 -6.00 11.18 25.57
C PRO A 261 -5.65 9.69 25.57
N ASP A 262 -4.35 9.39 25.40
CA ASP A 262 -3.87 8.01 25.52
C ASP A 262 -4.04 7.50 26.96
N PRO A 263 -4.55 6.29 27.18
CA PRO A 263 -4.80 5.76 28.53
C PRO A 263 -3.54 5.54 29.36
N ASP A 264 -2.38 5.36 28.72
CA ASP A 264 -1.11 5.05 29.38
C ASP A 264 -0.15 6.25 29.39
N LEU A 265 -0.19 7.08 28.34
CA LEU A 265 0.78 8.16 28.09
C LEU A 265 0.15 9.56 28.11
N GLY A 266 -1.18 9.65 28.18
CA GLY A 266 -1.90 10.93 28.12
C GLY A 266 -1.55 11.90 29.26
N ASP A 267 -1.24 11.39 30.45
CA ASP A 267 -0.84 12.19 31.60
C ASP A 267 0.66 12.50 31.65
N GLU A 268 1.46 11.94 30.74
CA GLU A 268 2.89 12.20 30.64
C GLU A 268 3.16 13.46 29.77
N PRO A 269 4.08 14.33 30.18
CA PRO A 269 4.46 15.46 29.34
C PRO A 269 5.27 15.00 28.13
N ASP A 270 4.90 15.52 26.95
CA ASP A 270 5.66 15.33 25.71
C ASP A 270 7.10 15.79 25.91
N PRO A 271 8.11 14.92 25.65
CA PRO A 271 9.52 15.24 25.89
C PRO A 271 10.04 16.40 25.01
N VAL A 272 9.35 16.74 23.92
CA VAL A 272 9.75 17.81 23.00
C VAL A 272 9.05 19.11 23.32
N SER A 273 7.72 19.09 23.50
CA SER A 273 6.91 20.31 23.71
C SER A 273 6.55 20.58 25.17
N GLY A 274 6.63 19.55 26.04
CA GLY A 274 6.14 19.61 27.41
C GLY A 274 4.60 19.56 27.55
N ALA A 275 3.87 19.46 26.44
CA ALA A 275 2.41 19.40 26.43
C ALA A 275 1.89 18.09 27.03
N VAL A 276 0.72 18.13 27.69
CA VAL A 276 0.07 16.97 28.30
C VAL A 276 -1.27 16.71 27.64
N GLY A 277 -1.64 15.47 27.51
CA GLY A 277 -2.91 15.06 26.90
C GLY A 277 -3.01 15.53 25.47
N CYS A 278 -4.12 16.16 25.13
CA CYS A 278 -4.41 16.67 23.79
C CYS A 278 -4.12 18.19 23.62
N GLU A 279 -3.36 18.78 24.53
CA GLU A 279 -3.01 20.19 24.41
C GLU A 279 -2.18 20.48 23.15
N GLY A 280 -2.63 21.44 22.32
CA GLY A 280 -1.95 21.87 21.11
C GLY A 280 -1.96 20.85 19.95
N VAL A 281 -2.77 19.80 20.05
CA VAL A 281 -2.89 18.78 19.01
C VAL A 281 -3.74 19.28 17.85
N ALA A 282 -3.30 19.01 16.62
CA ALA A 282 -4.06 19.29 15.41
C ALA A 282 -5.26 18.35 15.30
N MET A 283 -6.43 18.92 14.98
CA MET A 283 -7.62 18.13 14.68
C MET A 283 -7.49 17.47 13.29
N PRO A 284 -7.92 16.21 13.14
CA PRO A 284 -8.02 15.59 11.81
C PRO A 284 -9.10 16.27 10.97
N ALA A 285 -8.92 16.28 9.66
CA ALA A 285 -9.92 16.79 8.72
C ALA A 285 -11.09 15.82 8.56
N ALA A 286 -10.85 14.51 8.71
CA ALA A 286 -11.88 13.49 8.76
C ALA A 286 -11.46 12.36 9.71
N THR A 287 -12.47 11.66 10.25
CA THR A 287 -12.32 10.44 11.03
C THR A 287 -13.10 9.29 10.41
N PHE A 288 -12.59 8.07 10.57
CA PHE A 288 -13.19 6.84 10.08
C PHE A 288 -13.37 5.84 11.22
N GLY A 289 -14.04 4.72 10.97
CA GLY A 289 -14.16 3.67 11.97
C GLY A 289 -12.79 3.19 12.47
N ALA A 290 -12.72 2.83 13.75
CA ALA A 290 -11.49 2.30 14.34
C ALA A 290 -11.04 1.01 13.65
N HIS A 291 -9.72 0.84 13.50
CA HIS A 291 -9.05 -0.34 12.96
C HIS A 291 -9.36 -0.67 11.49
N MET A 292 -9.95 0.25 10.73
CA MET A 292 -10.18 0.05 9.30
C MET A 292 -8.89 0.07 8.47
N ALA A 293 -7.82 0.63 9.02
CA ALA A 293 -6.49 0.75 8.42
C ALA A 293 -6.49 1.48 7.06
N PRO A 294 -6.74 2.81 7.02
CA PRO A 294 -6.62 3.60 5.80
C PRO A 294 -5.17 3.62 5.32
N LEU A 295 -4.95 3.22 4.07
CA LEU A 295 -3.64 3.18 3.43
C LEU A 295 -3.57 4.19 2.28
N GLY A 296 -3.55 3.73 1.02
CA GLY A 296 -3.45 4.58 -0.16
C GLY A 296 -4.59 5.58 -0.26
N ILE A 297 -4.27 6.76 -0.77
CA ILE A 297 -5.21 7.85 -1.06
C ILE A 297 -4.87 8.45 -2.42
N ALA A 298 -5.89 8.76 -3.22
CA ALA A 298 -5.79 9.45 -4.50
C ALA A 298 -6.98 10.40 -4.69
N PHE A 299 -6.84 11.38 -5.56
CA PHE A 299 -7.94 12.25 -5.96
C PHE A 299 -8.50 11.78 -7.30
N TRP A 300 -9.77 11.46 -7.34
CA TRP A 300 -10.45 10.94 -8.51
C TRP A 300 -11.82 11.58 -8.67
N GLN A 301 -12.05 12.23 -9.81
CA GLN A 301 -13.23 13.06 -9.99
C GLN A 301 -13.31 14.11 -8.84
N ASP A 302 -14.47 14.35 -8.27
CA ASP A 302 -14.68 15.32 -7.17
C ASP A 302 -14.53 14.64 -5.78
N HIS A 303 -13.66 13.61 -5.65
CA HIS A 303 -13.54 12.82 -4.44
C HIS A 303 -12.08 12.51 -4.08
N ALA A 304 -11.79 12.44 -2.79
CA ALA A 304 -10.64 11.66 -2.32
C ALA A 304 -11.06 10.19 -2.19
N VAL A 305 -10.28 9.29 -2.78
CA VAL A 305 -10.48 7.85 -2.71
C VAL A 305 -9.44 7.22 -1.82
N ILE A 306 -9.87 6.40 -0.85
CA ILE A 306 -9.02 5.82 0.18
C ILE A 306 -9.20 4.30 0.21
N ALA A 307 -8.10 3.55 0.19
CA ALA A 307 -8.09 2.11 0.40
C ALA A 307 -8.06 1.81 1.91
N PHE A 308 -9.06 1.08 2.40
CA PHE A 308 -9.14 0.59 3.77
C PHE A 308 -8.75 -0.88 3.81
N HIS A 309 -7.54 -1.15 4.26
CA HIS A 309 -6.91 -2.47 4.24
C HIS A 309 -7.59 -3.50 5.13
N GLY A 310 -8.32 -3.04 6.14
CA GLY A 310 -9.13 -3.86 7.02
C GLY A 310 -8.46 -4.25 8.32
N SER A 311 -9.31 -4.47 9.32
CA SER A 311 -8.93 -4.69 10.71
C SER A 311 -8.30 -6.06 10.95
N TRP A 312 -7.35 -6.11 11.88
CA TRP A 312 -6.85 -7.35 12.48
C TRP A 312 -7.16 -7.41 14.00
N ASN A 313 -7.37 -6.26 14.61
CA ASN A 313 -7.50 -6.02 16.04
C ASN A 313 -8.93 -5.55 16.38
N ARG A 314 -9.94 -6.32 15.95
CA ARG A 314 -11.35 -6.02 16.17
C ARG A 314 -12.15 -7.31 16.26
N SER A 315 -13.15 -7.38 17.17
CA SER A 315 -14.03 -8.54 17.34
C SER A 315 -14.84 -8.85 16.10
N THR A 316 -15.37 -7.81 15.43
CA THR A 316 -15.99 -7.90 14.12
C THR A 316 -15.13 -7.15 13.12
N LYS A 317 -14.71 -7.81 12.06
CA LYS A 317 -13.87 -7.20 11.01
C LYS A 317 -14.55 -5.97 10.40
N SER A 318 -13.75 -4.97 10.05
CA SER A 318 -14.18 -3.70 9.45
C SER A 318 -13.12 -3.21 8.47
N GLY A 319 -13.49 -2.37 7.52
CA GLY A 319 -12.66 -2.02 6.37
C GLY A 319 -12.71 -3.11 5.31
N TYR A 320 -11.60 -3.43 4.64
CA TYR A 320 -11.55 -4.32 3.48
C TYR A 320 -12.39 -3.78 2.31
N GLU A 321 -12.25 -2.50 2.03
CA GLU A 321 -13.04 -1.78 1.05
C GLU A 321 -12.29 -0.55 0.56
N VAL A 322 -12.69 -0.02 -0.56
CA VAL A 322 -12.28 1.29 -1.04
C VAL A 322 -13.44 2.24 -0.84
N ARG A 323 -13.16 3.39 -0.26
CA ARG A 323 -14.19 4.43 -0.03
C ARG A 323 -13.82 5.69 -0.77
N TRP A 324 -14.81 6.42 -1.20
CA TRP A 324 -14.68 7.79 -1.67
C TRP A 324 -15.26 8.77 -0.67
N LEU A 325 -14.68 9.95 -0.63
CA LEU A 325 -15.00 11.02 0.28
C LEU A 325 -15.19 12.29 -0.56
N PRO A 326 -16.40 12.90 -0.60
CA PRO A 326 -16.64 14.14 -1.34
C PRO A 326 -15.61 15.20 -0.97
N TRP A 327 -15.08 15.90 -1.97
CA TRP A 327 -13.92 16.78 -1.82
C TRP A 327 -14.16 18.18 -2.35
N ASP A 328 -13.81 19.21 -1.55
CA ASP A 328 -13.82 20.62 -1.91
C ASP A 328 -12.75 21.35 -1.06
N ASP A 329 -11.47 21.33 -1.50
CA ASP A 329 -10.28 21.74 -0.72
C ASP A 329 -10.23 21.06 0.66
N GLY A 330 -10.82 19.88 0.79
CA GLY A 330 -10.95 19.07 1.99
C GLY A 330 -12.23 18.24 1.98
N PRO A 331 -12.41 17.37 3.00
CA PRO A 331 -13.61 16.59 3.15
C PRO A 331 -14.87 17.46 3.22
N SER A 332 -15.83 17.26 2.31
CA SER A 332 -17.07 18.05 2.23
C SER A 332 -18.33 17.25 2.57
N GLY A 333 -18.19 15.95 2.88
CA GLY A 333 -19.30 15.07 3.23
C GLY A 333 -18.83 13.77 3.86
N PRO A 334 -19.75 12.84 4.19
CA PRO A 334 -19.42 11.53 4.68
C PRO A 334 -18.79 10.66 3.59
N SER A 335 -17.91 9.72 3.97
CA SER A 335 -17.37 8.75 3.04
C SER A 335 -18.37 7.62 2.77
N GLU A 336 -18.41 7.15 1.51
CA GLU A 336 -19.23 6.02 1.07
C GLU A 336 -18.36 4.91 0.46
N VAL A 337 -18.88 3.69 0.37
CA VAL A 337 -18.16 2.57 -0.25
C VAL A 337 -18.18 2.73 -1.76
N LEU A 338 -16.99 2.79 -2.37
CA LEU A 338 -16.80 2.77 -3.82
C LEU A 338 -16.59 1.34 -4.33
N ALA A 339 -15.76 0.54 -3.62
CA ALA A 339 -15.54 -0.84 -3.99
C ALA A 339 -15.46 -1.74 -2.75
N GLY A 340 -16.27 -2.80 -2.77
CA GLY A 340 -16.33 -3.82 -1.73
C GLY A 340 -16.17 -5.23 -2.32
N GLY A 341 -16.46 -6.26 -1.49
CA GLY A 341 -16.34 -7.66 -1.90
C GLY A 341 -15.03 -8.32 -1.47
N PHE A 342 -14.11 -7.58 -0.86
CA PHE A 342 -12.87 -8.14 -0.31
C PHE A 342 -13.07 -8.95 0.98
N LEU A 343 -14.18 -8.75 1.68
CA LEU A 343 -14.55 -9.46 2.90
C LEU A 343 -15.86 -10.21 2.71
N ASN A 344 -15.87 -11.50 3.04
CA ASN A 344 -17.10 -12.25 3.20
C ASN A 344 -17.65 -11.99 4.61
N GLU A 345 -18.67 -11.17 4.72
CA GLU A 345 -19.26 -10.77 6.00
C GLU A 345 -19.86 -11.95 6.80
N THR A 346 -20.28 -13.02 6.11
CA THR A 346 -20.87 -14.20 6.75
C THR A 346 -19.84 -15.08 7.40
N SER A 347 -18.72 -15.37 6.70
CA SER A 347 -17.64 -16.22 7.24
C SER A 347 -16.57 -15.41 7.98
N GLY A 348 -16.47 -14.11 7.74
CA GLY A 348 -15.39 -13.28 8.21
C GLY A 348 -14.07 -13.50 7.47
N ASP A 349 -14.06 -14.22 6.34
CA ASP A 349 -12.86 -14.45 5.56
C ASP A 349 -12.65 -13.31 4.56
N ALA A 350 -11.43 -12.79 4.53
CA ALA A 350 -11.03 -11.81 3.54
C ALA A 350 -10.44 -12.52 2.32
N SER A 351 -11.02 -12.32 1.14
CA SER A 351 -10.47 -12.76 -0.14
C SER A 351 -9.35 -11.84 -0.63
N GLY A 352 -9.45 -10.54 -0.32
CA GLY A 352 -8.52 -9.49 -0.68
C GLY A 352 -8.32 -8.45 0.42
N ARG A 353 -7.35 -7.56 0.22
CA ARG A 353 -7.06 -6.40 1.09
C ARG A 353 -6.58 -5.24 0.22
N PRO A 354 -7.40 -4.23 -0.04
CA PRO A 354 -7.00 -3.09 -0.84
C PRO A 354 -5.90 -2.29 -0.12
N ALA A 355 -4.86 -1.91 -0.86
CA ALA A 355 -3.68 -1.26 -0.30
C ALA A 355 -3.37 0.10 -0.94
N GLY A 356 -3.06 0.14 -2.22
CA GLY A 356 -2.79 1.35 -2.98
C GLY A 356 -3.95 1.74 -3.87
N VAL A 357 -4.09 3.03 -4.14
CA VAL A 357 -4.98 3.61 -5.15
C VAL A 357 -4.21 4.65 -5.95
N VAL A 358 -4.44 4.69 -7.26
CA VAL A 358 -3.88 5.71 -8.16
C VAL A 358 -4.80 5.91 -9.35
N VAL A 359 -4.80 7.11 -9.92
CA VAL A 359 -5.55 7.41 -11.15
C VAL A 359 -4.62 7.23 -12.34
N GLY A 360 -5.05 6.42 -13.30
CA GLY A 360 -4.34 6.19 -14.56
C GLY A 360 -4.44 7.37 -15.52
N ALA A 361 -3.59 7.38 -16.54
CA ALA A 361 -3.65 8.37 -17.62
C ALA A 361 -4.95 8.27 -18.45
N ASP A 362 -5.58 7.10 -18.44
CA ASP A 362 -6.90 6.83 -19.04
C ASP A 362 -8.09 7.37 -18.19
N GLY A 363 -7.80 7.97 -17.03
CA GLY A 363 -8.78 8.51 -16.11
C GLY A 363 -9.47 7.47 -15.23
N ALA A 364 -9.13 6.18 -15.34
CA ALA A 364 -9.63 5.12 -14.48
C ALA A 364 -8.88 5.11 -13.13
N LEU A 365 -9.55 4.57 -12.11
CA LEU A 365 -8.94 4.32 -10.81
C LEU A 365 -8.37 2.91 -10.77
N TYR A 366 -7.10 2.79 -10.36
CA TYR A 366 -6.44 1.52 -10.13
C TYR A 366 -6.33 1.24 -8.63
N VAL A 367 -6.62 0.01 -8.23
CA VAL A 367 -6.61 -0.45 -6.83
C VAL A 367 -5.75 -1.70 -6.71
N SER A 368 -4.72 -1.67 -5.88
CA SER A 368 -3.93 -2.86 -5.57
C SER A 368 -4.55 -3.66 -4.42
N ASP A 369 -4.52 -4.98 -4.56
CA ASP A 369 -4.93 -5.96 -3.55
C ASP A 369 -3.71 -6.81 -3.16
N ASP A 370 -3.11 -6.49 -2.03
CA ASP A 370 -1.85 -7.11 -1.59
C ASP A 370 -2.03 -8.54 -1.07
N LYS A 371 -3.24 -8.93 -0.75
CA LYS A 371 -3.58 -10.31 -0.36
C LYS A 371 -3.96 -11.17 -1.54
N GLY A 372 -4.76 -10.64 -2.47
CA GLY A 372 -5.23 -11.34 -3.65
C GLY A 372 -4.19 -11.41 -4.76
N GLY A 373 -3.22 -10.50 -4.78
CA GLY A 373 -2.21 -10.41 -5.83
C GLY A 373 -2.74 -9.77 -7.12
N PHE A 374 -3.76 -8.92 -7.00
CA PHE A 374 -4.44 -8.29 -8.12
C PHE A 374 -4.20 -6.77 -8.17
N ILE A 375 -4.28 -6.23 -9.38
CA ILE A 375 -4.60 -4.83 -9.62
C ILE A 375 -5.97 -4.80 -10.28
N TYR A 376 -6.91 -4.07 -9.69
CA TYR A 376 -8.21 -3.81 -10.27
C TYR A 376 -8.22 -2.44 -10.96
N ARG A 377 -8.96 -2.34 -12.06
CA ARG A 377 -9.25 -1.10 -12.77
C ARG A 377 -10.73 -0.79 -12.60
N ILE A 378 -11.05 0.40 -12.12
CA ILE A 378 -12.42 0.88 -11.89
C ILE A 378 -12.66 2.09 -12.79
N ASP A 379 -13.67 2.04 -13.61
CA ASP A 379 -14.09 3.18 -14.44
C ASP A 379 -15.61 3.33 -14.50
N SER A 380 -16.08 4.43 -15.08
CA SER A 380 -17.51 4.63 -15.35
C SER A 380 -17.94 3.67 -16.47
N SER A 381 -18.98 2.88 -16.20
CA SER A 381 -19.65 2.13 -17.26
C SER A 381 -20.30 3.13 -18.22
N GLY A 382 -19.72 3.29 -19.43
CA GLY A 382 -20.16 4.20 -20.47
C GLY A 382 -21.60 3.97 -20.94
#